data_5d9eaca6bd1d12f8907ee9598536aea8
#
_entry.id   5d9eaca6bd1d12f8907ee9598536aea8
#
_cell.length_a   1.000
_cell.length_b   1.000
_cell.length_c   1.000
_cell.angle_alpha   90.00
_cell.angle_beta   90.00
_cell.angle_gamma   90.00
#
_symmetry.space_group_name_H-M   'P 1'
#
loop_
_entity.id
_entity.type
_entity.pdbx_description
1 polymer ?
#
loop_
_entity_poly.entity_id
_entity_poly.type
_entity_poly.pdbx_seq_one_letter_code
_entity_poly.pdbx_strand_id
1 'polypeptide(L)'
;MKKRLFSLLCVLVLLLSAVPSAAALEGESRRAAQTLTSLGLIDAVPSKETLDAPATRLQAMRVLALLGGIPRSELPAGAQYYVVKKGWTSVTNGQEDPIPTAEFCASLLRMLGYEGFTDENADVFARRTALTCRDYGDTLTLGEFYELVRDALIFPDAEGVALAKRLVERKLCTEAQIQSLFPQELTARQTADQHMAAIFQLDVFYSEKAFKKQTRSNGGSGFFVTADGLAVTNYHTLEGAVQATVTLVTGETFPVEKVLFYDEETDLVLLRVSRTTLDQKTEVPFFSYLEIAKEPDLYRGDQVYALGAPLGLTLAISSGVVSATDHEVAQFGFGCIVNTADISHGSSGGALLNVYGHVVGVTSGAYEAGNSLYISIPLTPVLEADWEAEGLTLDEVVQAMKDLKEQRYQE
;
A
#
# COMPACT_ATOMS: atom_id res chain seq x y z
N MET A 1 5.99 -43.01 12.18
CA MET A 1 5.33 -42.04 13.06
C MET A 1 6.19 -40.81 13.38
N LYS A 2 7.53 -40.89 13.56
CA LYS A 2 8.40 -39.74 13.92
C LYS A 2 8.57 -38.67 12.82
N LYS A 3 8.47 -39.00 11.53
CA LYS A 3 8.61 -38.03 10.41
C LYS A 3 7.41 -37.12 10.20
N ARG A 4 6.20 -37.54 10.59
CA ARG A 4 4.98 -36.72 10.47
C ARG A 4 4.82 -35.71 11.62
N LEU A 5 5.41 -35.99 12.78
CA LEU A 5 5.40 -35.09 13.93
C LEU A 5 6.33 -33.88 13.72
N PHE A 6 7.47 -34.10 13.01
CA PHE A 6 8.42 -33.02 12.72
C PHE A 6 7.85 -32.01 11.68
N SER A 7 7.11 -32.52 10.68
CA SER A 7 6.43 -31.67 9.69
C SER A 7 5.32 -30.80 10.32
N LEU A 8 4.58 -31.33 11.30
CA LEU A 8 3.52 -30.58 11.98
C LEU A 8 4.09 -29.49 12.91
N LEU A 9 5.25 -29.76 13.53
CA LEU A 9 5.93 -28.79 14.41
C LEU A 9 6.51 -27.61 13.60
N CYS A 10 7.07 -27.87 12.41
CA CYS A 10 7.58 -26.81 11.52
C CYS A 10 6.43 -25.92 10.97
N VAL A 11 5.27 -26.49 10.65
CA VAL A 11 4.10 -25.71 10.21
C VAL A 11 3.52 -24.88 11.36
N LEU A 12 3.53 -25.39 12.59
CA LEU A 12 3.06 -24.63 13.76
C LEU A 12 3.99 -23.47 14.12
N VAL A 13 5.31 -23.63 13.93
CA VAL A 13 6.31 -22.56 14.16
C VAL A 13 6.22 -21.48 13.08
N LEU A 14 5.91 -21.84 11.83
CA LEU A 14 5.73 -20.87 10.74
C LEU A 14 4.42 -20.06 10.85
N LEU A 15 3.37 -20.63 11.47
CA LEU A 15 2.12 -19.90 11.73
C LEU A 15 2.22 -18.94 12.94
N LEU A 16 3.20 -19.12 13.82
CA LEU A 16 3.44 -18.24 14.98
C LEU A 16 4.34 -17.03 14.65
N SER A 17 5.00 -17.00 13.49
CA SER A 17 5.92 -15.92 13.12
C SER A 17 5.27 -14.73 12.39
N ALA A 18 3.99 -14.80 12.06
CA ALA A 18 3.27 -13.75 11.33
C ALA A 18 2.47 -12.78 12.20
N VAL A 19 2.38 -13.02 13.52
CA VAL A 19 1.75 -12.08 14.44
C VAL A 19 2.86 -11.23 15.07
N PRO A 20 2.88 -9.89 14.90
CA PRO A 20 3.82 -9.05 15.60
C PRO A 20 3.69 -9.32 17.10
N SER A 21 4.82 -9.48 17.80
CA SER A 21 4.77 -9.76 19.24
C SER A 21 4.02 -8.65 19.96
N ALA A 22 3.20 -8.99 20.96
CA ALA A 22 2.47 -8.01 21.77
C ALA A 22 3.39 -6.86 22.29
N ALA A 23 4.67 -7.16 22.55
CA ALA A 23 5.68 -6.18 22.95
C ALA A 23 6.02 -5.17 21.82
N ALA A 24 5.96 -5.58 20.55
CA ALA A 24 6.18 -4.66 19.41
C ALA A 24 4.98 -3.73 19.23
N LEU A 25 3.75 -4.25 19.39
CA LEU A 25 2.52 -3.46 19.36
C LEU A 25 2.45 -2.45 20.51
N GLU A 26 2.84 -2.84 21.74
CA GLU A 26 2.95 -1.92 22.88
C GLU A 26 3.88 -0.72 22.61
N GLY A 27 4.99 -0.98 21.91
CA GLY A 27 5.94 0.07 21.53
C GLY A 27 5.32 1.11 20.60
N GLU A 28 4.40 0.70 19.71
CA GLU A 28 3.76 1.58 18.75
C GLU A 28 2.71 2.49 19.36
N SER A 29 1.78 1.95 20.13
CA SER A 29 0.76 2.74 20.82
C SER A 29 1.41 3.81 21.72
N ARG A 30 2.50 3.44 22.40
CA ARG A 30 3.25 4.40 23.23
C ARG A 30 3.95 5.48 22.39
N ARG A 31 4.58 5.11 21.26
CA ARG A 31 5.18 6.07 20.32
C ARG A 31 4.15 7.01 19.71
N ALA A 32 2.99 6.49 19.33
CA ALA A 32 1.89 7.30 18.84
C ALA A 32 1.45 8.32 19.90
N ALA A 33 1.22 7.88 21.14
CA ALA A 33 0.89 8.77 22.23
C ALA A 33 1.99 9.83 22.50
N GLN A 34 3.26 9.47 22.41
CA GLN A 34 4.38 10.42 22.54
C GLN A 34 4.34 11.48 21.43
N THR A 35 4.11 11.07 20.18
CA THR A 35 3.97 11.98 19.04
C THR A 35 2.81 12.95 19.28
N LEU A 36 1.62 12.45 19.64
CA LEU A 36 0.46 13.28 19.88
C LEU A 36 0.65 14.24 21.06
N THR A 37 1.38 13.81 22.11
CA THR A 37 1.75 14.66 23.24
C THR A 37 2.70 15.78 22.81
N SER A 38 3.72 15.47 21.99
CA SER A 38 4.68 16.48 21.51
C SER A 38 4.03 17.54 20.62
N LEU A 39 2.97 17.18 19.89
CA LEU A 39 2.14 18.08 19.09
C LEU A 39 1.08 18.83 19.93
N GLY A 40 0.98 18.52 21.21
CA GLY A 40 -0.04 19.10 22.06
C GLY A 40 -1.47 18.62 21.74
N LEU A 41 -1.66 17.50 21.08
CA LEU A 41 -2.96 16.92 20.77
C LEU A 41 -3.56 16.14 21.95
N ILE A 42 -2.71 15.60 22.82
CA ILE A 42 -3.09 15.01 24.12
C ILE A 42 -2.22 15.59 25.22
N ASP A 43 -2.66 15.52 26.47
CA ASP A 43 -1.99 16.19 27.60
C ASP A 43 -0.74 15.45 28.10
N ALA A 44 -0.79 14.12 28.11
CA ALA A 44 0.31 13.26 28.55
C ALA A 44 0.22 11.88 27.90
N VAL A 45 1.35 11.16 27.89
CA VAL A 45 1.41 9.76 27.48
C VAL A 45 0.73 8.90 28.56
N PRO A 46 -0.37 8.17 28.23
CA PRO A 46 -1.06 7.33 29.21
C PRO A 46 -0.23 6.12 29.65
N SER A 47 -0.63 5.50 30.76
CA SER A 47 -0.07 4.22 31.19
C SER A 47 -0.41 3.11 30.17
N LYS A 48 0.32 1.99 30.22
CA LYS A 48 0.04 0.83 29.40
C LYS A 48 -1.41 0.34 29.58
N GLU A 49 -1.86 0.17 30.82
CA GLU A 49 -3.21 -0.28 31.14
C GLU A 49 -4.28 0.63 30.53
N THR A 50 -4.03 1.94 30.49
CA THR A 50 -4.93 2.91 29.88
C THR A 50 -4.90 2.80 28.33
N LEU A 51 -3.73 2.55 27.73
CA LEU A 51 -3.61 2.35 26.28
C LEU A 51 -4.30 1.07 25.80
N ASP A 52 -4.33 0.03 26.64
CA ASP A 52 -4.99 -1.24 26.33
C ASP A 52 -6.52 -1.19 26.54
N ALA A 53 -7.03 -0.15 27.19
CA ALA A 53 -8.48 0.04 27.40
C ALA A 53 -9.18 0.49 26.09
N PRO A 54 -10.46 0.17 25.89
CA PRO A 54 -11.23 0.64 24.73
C PRO A 54 -11.24 2.17 24.65
N ALA A 55 -11.03 2.71 23.46
CA ALA A 55 -11.26 4.13 23.17
C ALA A 55 -12.77 4.42 23.11
N THR A 56 -13.20 5.55 23.64
CA THR A 56 -14.62 5.94 23.65
C THR A 56 -14.94 6.90 22.50
N ARG A 57 -16.21 6.93 22.10
CA ARG A 57 -16.72 7.94 21.13
C ARG A 57 -16.44 9.36 21.58
N LEU A 58 -16.53 9.64 22.88
CA LEU A 58 -16.24 10.99 23.41
C LEU A 58 -14.77 11.37 23.19
N GLN A 59 -13.84 10.44 23.41
CA GLN A 59 -12.43 10.68 23.13
C GLN A 59 -12.20 10.97 21.64
N ALA A 60 -12.81 10.17 20.76
CA ALA A 60 -12.73 10.37 19.31
C ALA A 60 -13.31 11.74 18.88
N MET A 61 -14.47 12.11 19.37
CA MET A 61 -15.09 13.41 19.07
C MET A 61 -14.22 14.58 19.53
N ARG A 62 -13.59 14.48 20.70
CA ARG A 62 -12.67 15.51 21.20
C ARG A 62 -11.44 15.67 20.32
N VAL A 63 -10.83 14.56 19.91
CA VAL A 63 -9.66 14.59 19.01
C VAL A 63 -10.05 15.13 17.64
N LEU A 64 -11.15 14.67 17.03
CA LEU A 64 -11.62 15.18 15.74
C LEU A 64 -11.93 16.69 15.81
N ALA A 65 -12.57 17.15 16.86
CA ALA A 65 -12.87 18.57 17.04
C ALA A 65 -11.59 19.40 17.16
N LEU A 66 -10.60 18.91 17.90
CA LEU A 66 -9.28 19.55 18.03
C LEU A 66 -8.55 19.59 16.68
N LEU A 67 -8.46 18.46 15.98
CA LEU A 67 -7.89 18.38 14.65
C LEU A 67 -8.60 19.32 13.66
N GLY A 68 -9.90 19.49 13.82
CA GLY A 68 -10.73 20.42 13.05
C GLY A 68 -10.52 21.89 13.37
N GLY A 69 -9.78 22.24 14.42
CA GLY A 69 -9.42 23.61 14.78
C GLY A 69 -10.23 24.23 15.92
N ILE A 70 -11.00 23.43 16.68
CA ILE A 70 -11.65 23.95 17.90
C ILE A 70 -10.59 24.17 18.98
N PRO A 71 -10.58 25.35 19.64
CA PRO A 71 -9.71 25.62 20.78
C PRO A 71 -9.94 24.63 21.93
N ARG A 72 -8.87 24.18 22.59
CA ARG A 72 -8.95 23.25 23.73
C ARG A 72 -9.91 23.72 24.85
N SER A 73 -9.99 25.01 25.08
CA SER A 73 -10.91 25.58 26.07
C SER A 73 -12.40 25.31 25.79
N GLU A 74 -12.76 25.06 24.56
CA GLU A 74 -14.15 24.81 24.11
C GLU A 74 -14.47 23.31 24.00
N LEU A 75 -13.45 22.42 24.01
CA LEU A 75 -13.62 20.96 23.82
C LEU A 75 -14.58 20.30 24.83
N PRO A 76 -14.52 20.64 26.17
CA PRO A 76 -15.34 19.93 27.14
C PRO A 76 -16.86 20.02 26.88
N ALA A 77 -17.33 21.13 26.31
CA ALA A 77 -18.75 21.37 26.09
C ALA A 77 -19.18 21.34 24.61
N GLY A 78 -18.20 21.48 23.68
CA GLY A 78 -18.47 21.73 22.26
C GLY A 78 -18.11 20.65 21.28
N ALA A 79 -17.29 19.67 21.67
CA ALA A 79 -16.71 18.71 20.74
C ALA A 79 -17.76 17.93 19.93
N GLN A 80 -18.73 17.33 20.59
CA GLN A 80 -19.80 16.58 19.91
C GLN A 80 -20.63 17.48 18.99
N TYR A 81 -21.10 18.63 19.50
CA TYR A 81 -21.86 19.56 18.69
C TYR A 81 -21.13 19.99 17.42
N TYR A 82 -19.83 20.27 17.54
CA TYR A 82 -18.99 20.67 16.42
C TYR A 82 -18.86 19.55 15.38
N VAL A 83 -18.48 18.33 15.80
CA VAL A 83 -18.25 17.18 14.91
C VAL A 83 -19.54 16.81 14.17
N VAL A 84 -20.69 16.82 14.86
CA VAL A 84 -22.01 16.60 14.24
C VAL A 84 -22.39 17.73 13.29
N LYS A 85 -22.19 19.00 13.68
CA LYS A 85 -22.48 20.16 12.84
C LYS A 85 -21.65 20.18 11.56
N LYS A 86 -20.41 19.66 11.62
CA LYS A 86 -19.52 19.50 10.46
C LYS A 86 -19.90 18.31 9.57
N GLY A 87 -20.81 17.45 10.00
CA GLY A 87 -21.22 16.25 9.27
C GLY A 87 -20.17 15.14 9.29
N TRP A 88 -19.20 15.19 10.23
CA TRP A 88 -18.16 14.16 10.32
C TRP A 88 -18.66 12.90 11.01
N THR A 89 -19.64 13.00 11.88
CA THR A 89 -20.40 11.89 12.44
C THR A 89 -21.90 12.21 12.52
N SER A 90 -22.74 11.19 12.43
CA SER A 90 -24.19 11.28 12.71
C SER A 90 -24.54 10.78 14.12
N VAL A 91 -23.56 10.20 14.85
CA VAL A 91 -23.79 9.58 16.17
C VAL A 91 -23.85 10.65 17.24
N THR A 92 -24.96 10.68 17.97
CA THR A 92 -25.25 11.70 19.01
C THR A 92 -25.43 11.11 20.41
N ASN A 93 -25.34 9.79 20.57
CA ASN A 93 -25.51 9.07 21.84
C ASN A 93 -24.38 8.05 22.05
N GLY A 94 -24.33 7.42 23.22
CA GLY A 94 -23.33 6.40 23.53
C GLY A 94 -21.90 6.94 23.59
N GLN A 95 -21.70 8.15 24.15
CA GLN A 95 -20.38 8.79 24.18
C GLN A 95 -19.33 7.99 24.95
N GLU A 96 -19.73 7.28 25.99
CA GLU A 96 -18.83 6.46 26.80
C GLU A 96 -18.68 5.02 26.24
N ASP A 97 -19.42 4.67 25.19
CA ASP A 97 -19.29 3.38 24.56
C ASP A 97 -17.96 3.27 23.79
N PRO A 98 -17.37 2.06 23.65
CA PRO A 98 -16.26 1.83 22.74
C PRO A 98 -16.57 2.31 21.34
N ILE A 99 -15.60 2.97 20.69
CA ILE A 99 -15.77 3.42 19.32
C ILE A 99 -15.48 2.28 18.34
N PRO A 100 -16.41 1.93 17.41
CA PRO A 100 -16.11 1.03 16.32
C PRO A 100 -15.04 1.59 15.38
N THR A 101 -14.14 0.73 14.91
CA THR A 101 -13.04 1.11 14.01
C THR A 101 -13.56 1.79 12.74
N ALA A 102 -14.56 1.19 12.07
CA ALA A 102 -15.16 1.75 10.87
C ALA A 102 -15.81 3.11 11.12
N GLU A 103 -16.51 3.31 12.26
CA GLU A 103 -17.13 4.60 12.65
C GLU A 103 -16.09 5.71 12.80
N PHE A 104 -14.93 5.41 13.44
CA PHE A 104 -13.87 6.40 13.59
C PHE A 104 -13.20 6.70 12.24
N CYS A 105 -12.88 5.69 11.44
CA CYS A 105 -12.34 5.85 10.09
C CYS A 105 -13.28 6.72 9.23
N ALA A 106 -14.60 6.48 9.25
CA ALA A 106 -15.57 7.28 8.52
C ALA A 106 -15.54 8.75 8.95
N SER A 107 -15.51 9.00 10.25
CA SER A 107 -15.47 10.35 10.80
C SER A 107 -14.19 11.09 10.42
N LEU A 108 -13.05 10.40 10.47
CA LEU A 108 -11.74 10.92 10.12
C LEU A 108 -11.64 11.24 8.61
N LEU A 109 -12.07 10.31 7.75
CA LEU A 109 -12.10 10.49 6.30
C LEU A 109 -12.99 11.65 5.87
N ARG A 110 -14.18 11.78 6.46
CA ARG A 110 -15.06 12.96 6.21
C ARG A 110 -14.40 14.26 6.66
N MET A 111 -13.70 14.26 7.79
CA MET A 111 -12.94 15.43 8.25
C MET A 111 -11.83 15.81 7.25
N LEU A 112 -11.23 14.83 6.61
CA LEU A 112 -10.22 15.02 5.56
C LEU A 112 -10.81 15.34 4.18
N GLY A 113 -12.16 15.35 4.04
CA GLY A 113 -12.85 15.70 2.81
C GLY A 113 -13.01 14.57 1.81
N TYR A 114 -12.77 13.32 2.19
CA TYR A 114 -12.95 12.16 1.32
C TYR A 114 -14.41 11.72 1.23
N GLU A 115 -14.76 11.16 0.08
CA GLU A 115 -16.07 10.57 -0.25
C GLU A 115 -15.84 9.16 -0.89
N GLY A 116 -16.93 8.43 -1.14
CA GLY A 116 -16.88 7.13 -1.83
C GLY A 116 -16.69 5.93 -0.89
N PHE A 117 -17.06 6.08 0.38
CA PHE A 117 -17.14 5.03 1.39
C PHE A 117 -18.46 5.09 2.16
N THR A 118 -18.79 4.00 2.87
CA THR A 118 -19.90 3.95 3.83
C THR A 118 -19.36 3.85 5.26
N ASP A 119 -20.22 4.01 6.26
CA ASP A 119 -19.82 3.85 7.66
C ASP A 119 -19.34 2.43 7.98
N GLU A 120 -19.86 1.43 7.25
CA GLU A 120 -19.53 0.03 7.46
C GLU A 120 -18.22 -0.40 6.79
N ASN A 121 -17.74 0.30 5.74
CA ASN A 121 -16.53 -0.06 5.00
C ASN A 121 -15.40 0.96 5.09
N ALA A 122 -15.53 1.96 5.96
CA ALA A 122 -14.56 3.05 6.04
C ALA A 122 -13.17 2.60 6.54
N ASP A 123 -13.08 1.54 7.33
CA ASP A 123 -11.81 0.92 7.74
C ASP A 123 -11.10 0.26 6.55
N VAL A 124 -11.84 -0.44 5.68
CA VAL A 124 -11.30 -1.01 4.43
C VAL A 124 -10.84 0.12 3.50
N PHE A 125 -11.64 1.18 3.37
CA PHE A 125 -11.27 2.36 2.58
C PHE A 125 -10.00 3.02 3.14
N ALA A 126 -9.86 3.17 4.45
CA ALA A 126 -8.68 3.74 5.10
C ALA A 126 -7.41 2.93 4.78
N ARG A 127 -7.48 1.59 4.79
CA ARG A 127 -6.37 0.72 4.44
C ARG A 127 -6.04 0.78 2.94
N ARG A 128 -7.04 0.79 2.08
CA ARG A 128 -6.86 0.90 0.61
C ARG A 128 -6.20 2.20 0.20
N THR A 129 -6.47 3.29 0.89
CA THR A 129 -5.92 4.62 0.58
C THR A 129 -4.61 4.93 1.30
N ALA A 130 -4.07 3.98 2.07
CA ALA A 130 -2.87 4.16 2.90
C ALA A 130 -3.02 5.20 4.03
N LEU A 131 -4.25 5.54 4.45
CA LEU A 131 -4.42 6.29 5.69
C LEU A 131 -3.87 5.50 6.87
N THR A 132 -4.04 4.18 6.86
CA THR A 132 -3.34 3.24 7.74
C THR A 132 -3.03 1.95 7.00
N CYS A 133 -1.92 1.29 7.36
CA CYS A 133 -1.58 -0.04 6.85
C CYS A 133 -2.12 -1.18 7.73
N ARG A 134 -2.77 -0.86 8.85
CA ARG A 134 -3.17 -1.84 9.87
C ARG A 134 -4.61 -2.25 9.74
N ASP A 135 -4.83 -3.54 9.99
CA ASP A 135 -6.15 -4.11 10.25
C ASP A 135 -6.39 -4.09 11.76
N TYR A 136 -7.16 -3.12 12.21
CA TYR A 136 -7.63 -3.06 13.60
C TYR A 136 -8.89 -3.89 13.73
N GLY A 137 -9.16 -4.47 14.89
CA GLY A 137 -10.39 -5.20 15.14
C GLY A 137 -11.67 -4.34 15.03
N ASP A 138 -12.81 -4.88 15.44
CA ASP A 138 -14.12 -4.20 15.36
C ASP A 138 -14.16 -2.88 16.15
N THR A 139 -13.41 -2.80 17.26
CA THR A 139 -13.31 -1.62 18.13
C THR A 139 -11.87 -1.31 18.45
N LEU A 140 -11.54 -0.02 18.59
CA LEU A 140 -10.18 0.44 18.89
C LEU A 140 -9.90 0.43 20.39
N THR A 141 -8.72 -0.05 20.78
CA THR A 141 -8.12 0.36 22.05
C THR A 141 -7.67 1.81 21.98
N LEU A 142 -7.43 2.46 23.11
CA LEU A 142 -6.92 3.85 23.11
C LEU A 142 -5.56 3.95 22.44
N GLY A 143 -4.72 2.93 22.53
CA GLY A 143 -3.45 2.86 21.85
C GLY A 143 -3.59 2.81 20.34
N GLU A 144 -4.43 1.91 19.82
CA GLU A 144 -4.74 1.78 18.39
C GLU A 144 -5.40 3.05 17.84
N PHE A 145 -6.30 3.66 18.60
CA PHE A 145 -6.87 4.95 18.27
C PHE A 145 -5.79 6.04 18.08
N TYR A 146 -4.80 6.11 18.98
CA TYR A 146 -3.70 7.08 18.82
C TYR A 146 -2.79 6.74 17.64
N GLU A 147 -2.58 5.47 17.33
CA GLU A 147 -1.84 5.04 16.16
C GLU A 147 -2.53 5.53 14.88
N LEU A 148 -3.83 5.30 14.76
CA LEU A 148 -4.62 5.74 13.62
C LEU A 148 -4.63 7.28 13.47
N VAL A 149 -4.73 8.01 14.58
CA VAL A 149 -4.61 9.48 14.57
C VAL A 149 -3.22 9.93 14.12
N ARG A 150 -2.15 9.28 14.58
CA ARG A 150 -0.77 9.57 14.16
C ARG A 150 -0.60 9.33 12.65
N ASP A 151 -1.08 8.20 12.15
CA ASP A 151 -1.01 7.85 10.73
C ASP A 151 -1.72 8.90 9.87
N ALA A 152 -2.87 9.40 10.33
CA ALA A 152 -3.61 10.47 9.67
C ALA A 152 -2.85 11.81 9.62
N LEU A 153 -1.88 12.07 10.49
CA LEU A 153 -1.14 13.34 10.48
C LEU A 153 -0.33 13.55 9.20
N ILE A 154 0.22 12.49 8.63
CA ILE A 154 0.98 12.55 7.36
C ILE A 154 0.08 12.33 6.15
N PHE A 155 -1.12 11.83 6.35
CA PHE A 155 -2.07 11.55 5.28
C PHE A 155 -2.62 12.86 4.69
N PRO A 156 -2.69 13.01 3.35
CA PRO A 156 -3.22 14.21 2.72
C PRO A 156 -4.74 14.30 2.90
N ASP A 157 -5.27 15.50 2.94
CA ASP A 157 -6.71 15.75 2.77
C ASP A 157 -7.09 15.68 1.27
N ALA A 158 -8.37 15.84 0.96
CA ALA A 158 -8.86 15.80 -0.42
C ALA A 158 -8.27 16.90 -1.33
N GLU A 159 -7.63 17.92 -0.76
CA GLU A 159 -6.88 18.96 -1.48
C GLU A 159 -5.38 18.61 -1.63
N GLY A 160 -4.95 17.45 -1.17
CA GLY A 160 -3.56 16.98 -1.24
C GLY A 160 -2.63 17.55 -0.16
N VAL A 161 -3.16 18.15 0.90
CA VAL A 161 -2.36 18.73 1.99
C VAL A 161 -2.38 17.82 3.21
N ALA A 162 -1.22 17.42 3.70
CA ALA A 162 -1.10 16.58 4.90
C ALA A 162 -1.76 17.24 6.12
N LEU A 163 -2.50 16.46 6.92
CA LEU A 163 -3.24 16.98 8.08
C LEU A 163 -2.34 17.75 9.06
N ALA A 164 -1.12 17.28 9.32
CA ALA A 164 -0.18 18.00 10.20
C ALA A 164 0.12 19.43 9.70
N LYS A 165 0.23 19.64 8.38
CA LYS A 165 0.39 20.98 7.81
C LYS A 165 -0.86 21.85 8.03
N ARG A 166 -2.07 21.25 7.91
CA ARG A 166 -3.31 21.94 8.28
C ARG A 166 -3.34 22.35 9.77
N LEU A 167 -2.76 21.53 10.66
CA LEU A 167 -2.67 21.90 12.07
C LEU A 167 -1.76 23.12 12.30
N VAL A 168 -0.68 23.26 11.53
CA VAL A 168 0.16 24.47 11.56
C VAL A 168 -0.61 25.69 11.06
N GLU A 169 -1.29 25.58 9.93
CA GLU A 169 -2.16 26.66 9.40
C GLU A 169 -3.20 27.10 10.42
N ARG A 170 -3.77 26.15 11.18
CA ARG A 170 -4.73 26.39 12.28
C ARG A 170 -4.07 26.84 13.59
N LYS A 171 -2.75 26.99 13.64
CA LYS A 171 -1.96 27.40 14.81
C LYS A 171 -2.10 26.45 16.02
N LEU A 172 -2.37 25.18 15.77
CA LEU A 172 -2.46 24.14 16.80
C LEU A 172 -1.07 23.56 17.14
N CYS A 173 -0.15 23.61 16.18
CA CYS A 173 1.26 23.25 16.34
C CYS A 173 2.15 24.13 15.45
N THR A 174 3.46 23.96 15.53
CA THR A 174 4.45 24.71 14.76
C THR A 174 5.10 23.81 13.71
N GLU A 175 5.68 24.40 12.65
CA GLU A 175 6.49 23.67 11.65
C GLU A 175 7.58 22.81 12.29
N ALA A 176 8.28 23.35 13.31
CA ALA A 176 9.33 22.61 14.01
C ALA A 176 8.81 21.36 14.72
N GLN A 177 7.58 21.37 15.24
CA GLN A 177 6.98 20.22 15.90
C GLN A 177 6.59 19.12 14.91
N ILE A 178 6.20 19.45 13.68
CA ILE A 178 5.79 18.46 12.68
C ILE A 178 6.96 17.96 11.83
N GLN A 179 8.14 18.58 11.91
CA GLN A 179 9.28 18.24 11.05
C GLN A 179 9.66 16.75 11.11
N SER A 180 9.57 16.13 12.30
CA SER A 180 9.87 14.71 12.47
C SER A 180 8.85 13.75 11.83
N LEU A 181 7.67 14.24 11.45
CA LEU A 181 6.66 13.46 10.75
C LEU A 181 6.98 13.32 9.25
N PHE A 182 7.83 14.21 8.70
CA PHE A 182 8.20 14.25 7.29
C PHE A 182 9.71 14.07 7.13
N PRO A 183 10.25 12.86 7.38
CA PRO A 183 11.68 12.61 7.16
C PRO A 183 12.01 12.77 5.68
N GLN A 184 13.22 13.25 5.38
CA GLN A 184 13.70 13.32 3.99
C GLN A 184 13.91 11.90 3.42
N GLU A 185 14.40 10.97 4.23
CA GLU A 185 14.62 9.57 3.87
C GLU A 185 13.72 8.66 4.68
N LEU A 186 13.01 7.77 4.01
CA LEU A 186 12.11 6.81 4.65
C LEU A 186 12.89 5.58 5.11
N THR A 187 12.55 5.08 6.28
CA THR A 187 12.96 3.73 6.71
C THR A 187 12.10 2.67 5.99
N ALA A 188 12.57 1.42 5.94
CA ALA A 188 11.79 0.31 5.39
C ALA A 188 10.37 0.23 5.95
N ARG A 189 10.21 0.49 7.24
CA ARG A 189 8.91 0.53 7.89
C ARG A 189 8.03 1.65 7.36
N GLN A 190 8.53 2.89 7.30
CA GLN A 190 7.78 4.04 6.78
C GLN A 190 7.42 3.84 5.32
N THR A 191 8.34 3.26 4.52
CA THR A 191 8.09 2.88 3.13
C THR A 191 6.94 1.89 3.04
N ALA A 192 6.93 0.83 3.87
CA ALA A 192 5.82 -0.13 3.90
C ALA A 192 4.51 0.54 4.31
N ASP A 193 4.52 1.30 5.41
CA ASP A 193 3.32 1.95 5.95
C ASP A 193 2.69 2.92 4.93
N GLN A 194 3.48 3.63 4.13
CA GLN A 194 3.00 4.65 3.18
C GLN A 194 2.67 4.11 1.79
N HIS A 195 3.35 3.04 1.34
CA HIS A 195 3.32 2.63 -0.07
C HIS A 195 2.72 1.24 -0.33
N MET A 196 2.55 0.41 0.72
CA MET A 196 2.05 -0.96 0.54
C MET A 196 0.62 -1.02 -0.05
N ALA A 197 -0.20 -0.01 0.19
CA ALA A 197 -1.55 0.06 -0.38
C ALA A 197 -1.58 0.22 -1.91
N ALA A 198 -0.47 0.64 -2.52
CA ALA A 198 -0.33 0.74 -3.98
C ALA A 198 0.18 -0.55 -4.63
N ILE A 199 0.60 -1.54 -3.82
CA ILE A 199 1.10 -2.83 -4.30
C ILE A 199 -0.04 -3.84 -4.33
N PHE A 200 -0.04 -4.75 -5.29
CA PHE A 200 -1.02 -5.81 -5.40
C PHE A 200 -0.40 -7.16 -5.78
N GLN A 201 -1.11 -8.22 -5.41
CA GLN A 201 -0.89 -9.54 -5.98
C GLN A 201 -1.58 -9.62 -7.34
N LEU A 202 -0.87 -10.14 -8.34
CA LEU A 202 -1.39 -10.43 -9.67
C LEU A 202 -1.71 -11.92 -9.78
N ASP A 203 -2.95 -12.26 -10.11
CA ASP A 203 -3.37 -13.62 -10.43
C ASP A 203 -3.74 -13.73 -11.92
N VAL A 204 -3.17 -14.73 -12.59
CA VAL A 204 -3.25 -14.91 -14.05
C VAL A 204 -3.95 -16.21 -14.38
N PHE A 205 -4.81 -16.17 -15.40
CA PHE A 205 -5.63 -17.29 -15.85
C PHE A 205 -5.41 -17.56 -17.35
N TYR A 206 -4.98 -18.77 -17.70
CA TYR A 206 -4.71 -19.18 -19.08
C TYR A 206 -5.96 -19.66 -19.83
N SER A 207 -7.14 -19.61 -19.21
CA SER A 207 -8.40 -19.95 -19.84
C SER A 207 -9.58 -19.35 -19.10
N GLU A 208 -10.67 -19.06 -19.82
CA GLU A 208 -11.97 -18.69 -19.26
C GLU A 208 -12.49 -19.67 -18.20
N LYS A 209 -12.19 -20.97 -18.37
CA LYS A 209 -12.58 -22.01 -17.40
C LYS A 209 -11.82 -21.87 -16.10
N ALA A 210 -10.52 -21.57 -16.16
CA ALA A 210 -9.68 -21.32 -14.97
C ALA A 210 -10.15 -20.06 -14.26
N PHE A 211 -10.40 -18.98 -14.98
CA PHE A 211 -10.93 -17.73 -14.44
C PHE A 211 -12.29 -17.92 -13.75
N LYS A 212 -13.28 -18.55 -14.38
CA LYS A 212 -14.59 -18.84 -13.78
C LYS A 212 -14.50 -19.67 -12.50
N LYS A 213 -13.50 -20.53 -12.38
CA LYS A 213 -13.23 -21.34 -11.18
C LYS A 213 -12.33 -20.66 -10.17
N GLN A 214 -11.82 -19.48 -10.49
CA GLN A 214 -10.80 -18.79 -9.69
C GLN A 214 -9.58 -19.69 -9.39
N THR A 215 -9.20 -20.52 -10.36
CA THR A 215 -8.03 -21.40 -10.29
C THR A 215 -6.85 -20.71 -10.98
N ARG A 216 -6.02 -20.04 -10.20
CA ARG A 216 -4.85 -19.33 -10.68
C ARG A 216 -3.92 -20.25 -11.47
N SER A 217 -3.47 -19.79 -12.66
CA SER A 217 -2.54 -20.51 -13.54
C SER A 217 -1.10 -20.04 -13.31
N ASN A 218 -0.91 -18.73 -13.10
CA ASN A 218 0.36 -18.08 -12.80
C ASN A 218 0.08 -16.85 -11.94
N GLY A 219 1.11 -16.13 -11.53
CA GLY A 219 0.95 -14.88 -10.78
C GLY A 219 2.27 -14.22 -10.45
N GLY A 220 2.15 -13.01 -9.97
CA GLY A 220 3.25 -12.14 -9.61
C GLY A 220 2.77 -11.00 -8.70
N SER A 221 3.48 -9.91 -8.81
CA SER A 221 3.17 -8.64 -8.17
C SER A 221 2.93 -7.56 -9.21
N GLY A 222 2.41 -6.44 -8.78
CA GLY A 222 2.37 -5.21 -9.52
C GLY A 222 2.12 -4.04 -8.60
N PHE A 223 2.13 -2.85 -9.17
CA PHE A 223 1.86 -1.62 -8.43
C PHE A 223 1.15 -0.59 -9.30
N PHE A 224 0.29 0.20 -8.68
CA PHE A 224 -0.37 1.31 -9.34
C PHE A 224 0.58 2.49 -9.51
N VAL A 225 0.45 3.20 -10.63
CA VAL A 225 1.21 4.42 -10.96
C VAL A 225 0.29 5.62 -11.16
N THR A 226 -1.04 5.41 -11.16
CA THR A 226 -2.05 6.48 -11.18
C THR A 226 -3.24 6.12 -10.29
N ALA A 227 -3.94 7.14 -9.84
CA ALA A 227 -5.14 6.99 -9.02
C ALA A 227 -6.32 6.35 -9.77
N ASP A 228 -6.38 6.45 -11.08
CA ASP A 228 -7.45 5.90 -11.93
C ASP A 228 -7.23 4.45 -12.37
N GLY A 229 -6.11 3.83 -11.94
CA GLY A 229 -5.89 2.39 -12.08
C GLY A 229 -4.90 1.97 -13.15
N LEU A 230 -4.01 2.88 -13.63
CA LEU A 230 -2.86 2.43 -14.39
C LEU A 230 -1.85 1.76 -13.46
N ALA A 231 -1.30 0.64 -13.90
CA ALA A 231 -0.46 -0.21 -13.08
C ALA A 231 0.65 -0.87 -13.91
N VAL A 232 1.78 -1.16 -13.26
CA VAL A 232 2.96 -1.76 -13.87
C VAL A 232 3.20 -3.16 -13.31
N THR A 233 3.63 -4.07 -14.16
CA THR A 233 4.12 -5.42 -13.82
C THR A 233 5.13 -5.91 -14.86
N ASN A 234 5.67 -7.12 -14.68
CA ASN A 234 6.50 -7.77 -15.69
C ASN A 234 5.66 -8.45 -16.79
N TYR A 235 6.19 -8.49 -18.02
CA TYR A 235 5.58 -9.18 -19.15
C TYR A 235 5.48 -10.70 -18.92
N HIS A 236 6.56 -11.34 -18.43
CA HIS A 236 6.60 -12.78 -18.20
C HIS A 236 5.53 -13.26 -17.19
N THR A 237 5.02 -12.40 -16.31
CA THR A 237 3.95 -12.76 -15.37
C THR A 237 2.61 -12.91 -16.09
N LEU A 238 2.42 -12.20 -17.21
CA LEU A 238 1.18 -12.17 -18.02
C LEU A 238 1.27 -12.98 -19.29
N GLU A 239 2.43 -13.54 -19.64
CA GLU A 239 2.59 -14.29 -20.89
C GLU A 239 1.55 -15.40 -21.01
N GLY A 240 0.78 -15.39 -22.10
CA GLY A 240 -0.30 -16.35 -22.36
C GLY A 240 -1.58 -16.14 -21.54
N ALA A 241 -1.70 -15.04 -20.82
CA ALA A 241 -2.87 -14.72 -20.00
C ALA A 241 -4.11 -14.42 -20.87
N VAL A 242 -5.21 -15.10 -20.59
CA VAL A 242 -6.54 -14.81 -21.15
C VAL A 242 -7.30 -13.83 -20.26
N GLN A 243 -7.13 -13.98 -18.95
CA GLN A 243 -7.69 -13.11 -17.92
C GLN A 243 -6.68 -12.89 -16.80
N ALA A 244 -6.76 -11.75 -16.13
CA ALA A 244 -5.98 -11.48 -14.94
C ALA A 244 -6.78 -10.66 -13.91
N THR A 245 -6.45 -10.81 -12.64
CA THR A 245 -7.00 -10.02 -11.55
C THR A 245 -5.90 -9.52 -10.64
N VAL A 246 -6.14 -8.39 -10.00
CA VAL A 246 -5.27 -7.85 -8.95
C VAL A 246 -5.97 -7.91 -7.60
N THR A 247 -5.25 -8.33 -6.57
CA THR A 247 -5.77 -8.39 -5.19
C THR A 247 -4.96 -7.44 -4.31
N LEU A 248 -5.65 -6.51 -3.65
CA LEU A 248 -5.04 -5.51 -2.77
C LEU A 248 -4.74 -6.08 -1.38
N VAL A 249 -3.99 -5.32 -0.57
CA VAL A 249 -3.73 -5.63 0.85
C VAL A 249 -5.02 -5.79 1.67
N THR A 250 -6.11 -5.17 1.24
CA THR A 250 -7.44 -5.28 1.86
C THR A 250 -8.17 -6.57 1.53
N GLY A 251 -7.66 -7.38 0.59
CA GLY A 251 -8.32 -8.59 0.08
C GLY A 251 -9.32 -8.33 -1.05
N GLU A 252 -9.58 -7.08 -1.42
CA GLU A 252 -10.43 -6.73 -2.55
C GLU A 252 -9.74 -7.12 -3.87
N THR A 253 -10.52 -7.69 -4.78
CA THR A 253 -10.02 -8.17 -6.08
C THR A 253 -10.67 -7.41 -7.22
N PHE A 254 -9.87 -6.98 -8.19
CA PHE A 254 -10.27 -6.18 -9.34
C PHE A 254 -9.81 -6.83 -10.64
N PRO A 255 -10.61 -6.83 -11.73
CA PRO A 255 -10.18 -7.36 -13.01
C PRO A 255 -9.21 -6.41 -13.73
N VAL A 256 -8.25 -6.97 -14.46
CA VAL A 256 -7.46 -6.25 -15.44
C VAL A 256 -8.31 -6.06 -16.68
N GLU A 257 -8.49 -4.82 -17.13
CA GLU A 257 -9.34 -4.48 -18.28
C GLU A 257 -8.56 -4.44 -19.58
N LYS A 258 -7.38 -3.80 -19.57
CA LYS A 258 -6.59 -3.51 -20.77
C LYS A 258 -5.09 -3.59 -20.49
N VAL A 259 -4.33 -3.83 -21.54
CA VAL A 259 -2.89 -3.68 -21.64
C VAL A 259 -2.63 -2.49 -22.56
N LEU A 260 -2.06 -1.41 -22.04
CA LEU A 260 -1.79 -0.20 -22.79
C LEU A 260 -0.42 -0.25 -23.48
N PHE A 261 0.54 -0.88 -22.81
CA PHE A 261 1.89 -1.11 -23.29
C PHE A 261 2.36 -2.49 -22.84
N TYR A 262 3.06 -3.19 -23.69
CA TYR A 262 3.80 -4.41 -23.35
C TYR A 262 5.05 -4.54 -24.21
N ASP A 263 6.09 -5.06 -23.63
CA ASP A 263 7.35 -5.32 -24.31
C ASP A 263 8.00 -6.59 -23.73
N GLU A 264 8.17 -7.60 -24.58
CA GLU A 264 8.79 -8.87 -24.23
C GLU A 264 10.29 -8.72 -23.99
N GLU A 265 10.96 -7.79 -24.72
CA GLU A 265 12.41 -7.59 -24.60
C GLU A 265 12.78 -6.89 -23.29
N THR A 266 12.04 -5.88 -22.89
CA THR A 266 12.25 -5.18 -21.62
C THR A 266 11.49 -5.81 -20.44
N ASP A 267 10.68 -6.85 -20.69
CA ASP A 267 9.88 -7.55 -19.68
C ASP A 267 8.97 -6.62 -18.87
N LEU A 268 8.36 -5.61 -19.51
CA LEU A 268 7.50 -4.61 -18.87
C LEU A 268 6.11 -4.56 -19.50
N VAL A 269 5.11 -4.29 -18.66
CA VAL A 269 3.72 -4.08 -19.07
C VAL A 269 3.11 -2.91 -18.29
N LEU A 270 2.33 -2.07 -19.01
CA LEU A 270 1.43 -1.08 -18.42
C LEU A 270 -0.01 -1.56 -18.59
N LEU A 271 -0.73 -1.70 -17.49
CA LEU A 271 -2.08 -2.21 -17.40
C LEU A 271 -3.09 -1.12 -17.04
N ARG A 272 -4.34 -1.32 -17.43
CA ARG A 272 -5.51 -0.67 -16.85
C ARG A 272 -6.29 -1.67 -16.00
N VAL A 273 -6.48 -1.36 -14.74
CA VAL A 273 -7.24 -2.13 -13.77
C VAL A 273 -8.60 -1.46 -13.55
N SER A 274 -9.67 -2.25 -13.55
CA SER A 274 -11.01 -1.76 -13.22
C SER A 274 -11.08 -1.15 -11.82
N ARG A 275 -11.83 -0.08 -11.66
CA ARG A 275 -12.17 0.44 -10.32
C ARG A 275 -13.36 -0.27 -9.68
N THR A 276 -14.00 -1.18 -10.41
CA THR A 276 -15.08 -2.01 -9.89
C THR A 276 -14.54 -3.38 -9.50
N THR A 277 -14.86 -3.83 -8.29
CA THR A 277 -14.45 -5.17 -7.80
C THR A 277 -14.96 -6.28 -8.71
N LEU A 278 -14.27 -7.43 -8.70
CA LEU A 278 -14.60 -8.59 -9.53
C LEU A 278 -16.04 -9.09 -9.28
N ASP A 279 -16.57 -8.97 -8.06
CA ASP A 279 -17.95 -9.34 -7.72
C ASP A 279 -18.99 -8.25 -8.05
N GLN A 280 -18.57 -7.15 -8.67
CA GLN A 280 -19.40 -6.02 -9.11
C GLN A 280 -20.16 -5.29 -7.98
N LYS A 281 -19.72 -5.42 -6.74
CA LYS A 281 -20.43 -4.82 -5.58
C LYS A 281 -19.86 -3.47 -5.15
N THR A 282 -18.59 -3.26 -5.40
CA THR A 282 -17.89 -2.05 -4.93
C THR A 282 -17.19 -1.39 -6.11
N GLU A 283 -17.41 -0.10 -6.29
CA GLU A 283 -16.60 0.76 -7.14
C GLU A 283 -15.76 1.66 -6.24
N VAL A 284 -14.44 1.67 -6.47
CA VAL A 284 -13.53 2.52 -5.70
C VAL A 284 -13.31 3.85 -6.43
N PRO A 285 -13.30 4.99 -5.71
CA PRO A 285 -13.13 6.28 -6.34
C PRO A 285 -11.71 6.47 -6.90
N PHE A 286 -10.70 5.86 -6.25
CA PHE A 286 -9.29 5.89 -6.66
C PHE A 286 -8.52 4.75 -6.01
N PHE A 287 -7.32 4.48 -6.54
CA PHE A 287 -6.30 3.63 -5.94
C PHE A 287 -5.17 4.47 -5.33
N SER A 288 -4.54 3.98 -4.27
CA SER A 288 -3.20 4.45 -3.90
C SER A 288 -2.23 4.11 -5.03
N TYR A 289 -1.27 4.99 -5.30
CA TYR A 289 -0.30 4.81 -6.37
C TYR A 289 1.10 5.26 -5.93
N LEU A 290 2.10 4.83 -6.67
CA LEU A 290 3.49 5.18 -6.46
C LEU A 290 3.93 6.22 -7.50
N GLU A 291 4.73 7.18 -7.07
CA GLU A 291 5.39 8.11 -7.97
C GLU A 291 6.64 7.44 -8.57
N ILE A 292 6.79 7.54 -9.90
CA ILE A 292 7.99 7.07 -10.59
C ILE A 292 9.05 8.18 -10.53
N ALA A 293 10.29 7.83 -10.18
CA ALA A 293 11.41 8.75 -10.23
C ALA A 293 11.65 9.22 -11.69
N LYS A 294 11.53 10.51 -11.95
CA LYS A 294 11.70 11.07 -13.30
C LYS A 294 13.15 10.95 -13.81
N GLU A 295 14.10 11.14 -12.93
CA GLU A 295 15.52 10.93 -13.15
C GLU A 295 16.02 10.12 -11.94
N PRO A 296 16.11 8.79 -12.04
CA PRO A 296 16.61 7.99 -10.93
C PRO A 296 18.11 8.27 -10.76
N ASP A 297 18.42 9.25 -9.92
CA ASP A 297 19.77 9.53 -9.44
C ASP A 297 20.13 8.44 -8.44
N LEU A 298 20.53 7.28 -8.97
CA LEU A 298 20.75 6.04 -8.23
C LEU A 298 22.20 5.59 -8.37
N TYR A 299 22.88 5.48 -7.23
CA TYR A 299 24.30 5.11 -7.18
C TYR A 299 24.52 3.77 -6.45
N ARG A 300 25.65 3.18 -6.69
CA ARG A 300 26.10 1.99 -5.93
C ARG A 300 26.21 2.33 -4.46
N GLY A 301 25.60 1.49 -3.62
CA GLY A 301 25.52 1.68 -2.17
C GLY A 301 24.26 2.36 -1.69
N ASP A 302 23.46 2.96 -2.57
CA ASP A 302 22.18 3.58 -2.20
C ASP A 302 21.22 2.52 -1.67
N GLN A 303 20.54 2.84 -0.60
CA GLN A 303 19.53 1.97 -0.01
C GLN A 303 18.27 1.95 -0.88
N VAL A 304 17.73 0.75 -1.07
CA VAL A 304 16.50 0.49 -1.82
C VAL A 304 15.60 -0.49 -1.08
N TYR A 305 14.31 -0.42 -1.41
CA TYR A 305 13.26 -1.27 -0.85
C TYR A 305 12.49 -1.95 -1.97
N ALA A 306 12.43 -3.29 -1.95
CA ALA A 306 11.61 -4.05 -2.87
C ALA A 306 10.27 -4.40 -2.20
N LEU A 307 9.16 -4.04 -2.84
CA LEU A 307 7.79 -4.28 -2.41
C LEU A 307 7.10 -5.22 -3.40
N GLY A 308 6.45 -6.26 -2.89
CA GLY A 308 5.75 -7.24 -3.74
C GLY A 308 4.88 -8.20 -2.94
N ALA A 309 4.32 -9.21 -3.61
CA ALA A 309 3.47 -10.26 -3.04
C ALA A 309 4.12 -11.66 -3.19
N PRO A 310 5.25 -11.93 -2.50
CA PRO A 310 5.99 -13.17 -2.68
C PRO A 310 5.17 -14.39 -2.25
N LEU A 311 5.25 -15.49 -3.03
CA LEU A 311 4.70 -16.81 -2.71
C LEU A 311 3.18 -16.84 -2.43
N GLY A 312 2.42 -15.81 -2.84
CA GLY A 312 1.00 -15.67 -2.46
C GLY A 312 0.80 -15.44 -0.96
N LEU A 313 1.85 -15.02 -0.26
CA LEU A 313 1.77 -14.49 1.09
C LEU A 313 1.22 -13.06 1.05
N THR A 314 0.87 -12.52 2.21
CA THR A 314 0.61 -11.08 2.35
C THR A 314 1.75 -10.26 1.76
N LEU A 315 1.41 -9.09 1.20
CA LEU A 315 2.38 -8.14 0.66
C LEU A 315 3.59 -7.98 1.58
N ALA A 316 4.79 -7.98 1.00
CA ALA A 316 6.04 -7.98 1.75
C ALA A 316 6.98 -6.88 1.27
N ILE A 317 7.85 -6.44 2.17
CA ILE A 317 8.95 -5.53 1.89
C ILE A 317 10.27 -6.18 2.25
N SER A 318 11.28 -5.98 1.41
CA SER A 318 12.67 -6.27 1.73
C SER A 318 13.54 -5.04 1.53
N SER A 319 14.66 -4.95 2.22
CA SER A 319 15.61 -3.85 2.09
C SER A 319 16.97 -4.35 1.60
N GLY A 320 17.63 -3.55 0.78
CA GLY A 320 18.96 -3.84 0.28
C GLY A 320 19.65 -2.59 -0.20
N VAL A 321 20.75 -2.79 -0.92
CA VAL A 321 21.50 -1.70 -1.53
C VAL A 321 21.71 -1.96 -3.01
N VAL A 322 21.85 -0.89 -3.78
CA VAL A 322 22.24 -0.96 -5.19
C VAL A 322 23.65 -1.50 -5.30
N SER A 323 23.81 -2.57 -6.03
CA SER A 323 25.14 -3.18 -6.34
C SER A 323 25.70 -2.66 -7.64
N ALA A 324 24.84 -2.46 -8.65
CA ALA A 324 25.19 -1.86 -9.93
C ALA A 324 23.96 -1.19 -10.54
N THR A 325 24.20 -0.13 -11.30
CA THR A 325 23.24 0.50 -12.21
C THR A 325 23.72 0.26 -13.64
N ASP A 326 22.81 0.17 -14.59
CA ASP A 326 23.14 -0.02 -16.01
C ASP A 326 24.05 -1.26 -16.25
N HIS A 327 23.76 -2.35 -15.52
CA HIS A 327 24.49 -3.61 -15.69
C HIS A 327 23.82 -4.46 -16.75
N GLU A 328 24.50 -4.71 -17.86
CA GLU A 328 23.99 -5.58 -18.92
C GLU A 328 23.84 -7.03 -18.38
N VAL A 329 22.60 -7.50 -18.36
CA VAL A 329 22.24 -8.84 -17.94
C VAL A 329 21.96 -9.67 -19.19
N ALA A 330 22.67 -10.78 -19.38
CA ALA A 330 22.58 -11.61 -20.58
C ALA A 330 21.14 -12.04 -20.93
N GLN A 331 20.26 -12.17 -19.92
CA GLN A 331 18.87 -12.55 -20.08
C GLN A 331 18.05 -11.43 -20.78
N PHE A 332 18.38 -10.15 -20.55
CA PHE A 332 17.61 -9.00 -21.06
C PHE A 332 18.33 -8.27 -22.19
N GLY A 333 19.68 -8.34 -22.27
CA GLY A 333 20.45 -7.66 -23.32
C GLY A 333 20.52 -6.12 -23.17
N PHE A 334 20.10 -5.57 -22.03
CA PHE A 334 20.16 -4.14 -21.70
C PHE A 334 20.56 -3.92 -20.24
N GLY A 335 20.82 -2.64 -19.88
CA GLY A 335 21.26 -2.25 -18.55
C GLY A 335 20.15 -2.36 -17.51
N CYS A 336 20.37 -3.19 -16.49
CA CYS A 336 19.48 -3.42 -15.36
C CYS A 336 20.05 -2.84 -14.07
N ILE A 337 19.21 -2.67 -13.07
CA ILE A 337 19.59 -2.37 -11.68
C ILE A 337 19.81 -3.68 -10.95
N VAL A 338 21.06 -3.92 -10.51
CA VAL A 338 21.39 -5.04 -9.65
C VAL A 338 21.43 -4.57 -8.21
N ASN A 339 20.71 -5.26 -7.32
CA ASN A 339 20.57 -4.87 -5.93
C ASN A 339 20.56 -6.09 -4.99
N THR A 340 20.58 -5.85 -3.68
CA THR A 340 20.57 -6.90 -2.65
C THR A 340 19.24 -6.99 -1.89
N ALA A 341 18.21 -6.22 -2.28
CA ALA A 341 16.88 -6.35 -1.69
C ALA A 341 16.28 -7.70 -2.08
N ASP A 342 16.12 -8.58 -1.12
CA ASP A 342 15.73 -9.98 -1.34
C ASP A 342 14.34 -10.08 -1.98
N ILE A 343 14.24 -10.81 -3.07
CA ILE A 343 12.99 -11.13 -3.75
C ILE A 343 12.87 -12.64 -3.92
N SER A 344 11.65 -13.14 -3.91
CA SER A 344 11.36 -14.57 -4.09
C SER A 344 10.27 -14.75 -5.15
N HIS A 345 9.96 -16.00 -5.48
CA HIS A 345 8.89 -16.32 -6.43
C HIS A 345 7.57 -15.59 -6.07
N GLY A 346 7.01 -14.87 -7.03
CA GLY A 346 5.84 -14.02 -6.85
C GLY A 346 6.15 -12.54 -6.59
N SER A 347 7.41 -12.17 -6.34
CA SER A 347 7.81 -10.76 -6.26
C SER A 347 7.98 -10.10 -7.62
N SER A 348 8.11 -10.88 -8.71
CA SER A 348 8.20 -10.36 -10.09
C SER A 348 7.07 -9.40 -10.40
N GLY A 349 7.38 -8.24 -10.95
CA GLY A 349 6.44 -7.14 -11.22
C GLY A 349 6.26 -6.18 -10.06
N GLY A 350 6.83 -6.44 -8.88
CA GLY A 350 6.80 -5.54 -7.74
C GLY A 350 7.67 -4.29 -7.94
N ALA A 351 7.55 -3.33 -7.03
CA ALA A 351 8.26 -2.05 -7.11
C ALA A 351 9.60 -2.12 -6.37
N LEU A 352 10.67 -1.61 -7.00
CA LEU A 352 11.89 -1.21 -6.32
C LEU A 352 11.83 0.29 -6.04
N LEU A 353 11.87 0.68 -4.77
CA LEU A 353 11.80 2.07 -4.33
C LEU A 353 13.15 2.56 -3.81
N ASN A 354 13.44 3.86 -4.03
CA ASN A 354 14.52 4.54 -3.31
C ASN A 354 14.05 4.95 -1.89
N VAL A 355 14.96 5.53 -1.11
CA VAL A 355 14.67 6.01 0.26
C VAL A 355 13.65 7.17 0.33
N TYR A 356 13.32 7.78 -0.81
CA TYR A 356 12.33 8.86 -0.90
C TYR A 356 10.93 8.34 -1.25
N GLY A 357 10.77 7.02 -1.41
CA GLY A 357 9.49 6.38 -1.76
C GLY A 357 9.16 6.40 -3.26
N HIS A 358 10.09 6.83 -4.12
CA HIS A 358 9.85 6.83 -5.57
C HIS A 358 10.30 5.51 -6.20
N VAL A 359 9.55 5.04 -7.19
CA VAL A 359 9.89 3.83 -7.95
C VAL A 359 11.08 4.12 -8.86
N VAL A 360 12.11 3.30 -8.73
CA VAL A 360 13.33 3.35 -9.56
C VAL A 360 13.45 2.14 -10.49
N GLY A 361 12.69 1.07 -10.25
CA GLY A 361 12.70 -0.13 -11.08
C GLY A 361 11.55 -1.09 -10.76
N VAL A 362 11.36 -2.07 -11.64
CA VAL A 362 10.43 -3.19 -11.48
C VAL A 362 11.22 -4.44 -11.11
N THR A 363 10.89 -5.07 -9.99
CA THR A 363 11.57 -6.32 -9.56
C THR A 363 11.24 -7.45 -10.54
N SER A 364 12.26 -8.15 -11.08
CA SER A 364 12.04 -9.19 -12.09
C SER A 364 12.56 -10.56 -11.66
N GLY A 365 13.81 -10.69 -11.18
CA GLY A 365 14.37 -11.99 -10.88
C GLY A 365 15.64 -11.94 -10.06
N ALA A 366 16.17 -13.14 -9.77
CA ALA A 366 17.48 -13.31 -9.16
C ALA A 366 18.58 -13.32 -10.24
N TYR A 367 19.75 -12.81 -9.90
CA TYR A 367 20.93 -12.88 -10.76
C TYR A 367 21.56 -14.29 -10.63
N GLU A 368 21.46 -15.07 -11.70
CA GLU A 368 21.86 -16.50 -11.67
C GLU A 368 23.33 -16.74 -11.29
N ALA A 369 24.22 -15.80 -11.62
CA ALA A 369 25.65 -15.89 -11.34
C ALA A 369 26.05 -15.44 -9.93
N GLY A 370 25.14 -14.96 -9.10
CA GLY A 370 25.44 -14.39 -7.79
C GLY A 370 24.48 -14.81 -6.69
N ASN A 371 24.99 -15.10 -5.49
CA ASN A 371 24.17 -15.28 -4.32
C ASN A 371 23.70 -13.91 -3.79
N SER A 372 22.41 -13.78 -3.47
CA SER A 372 21.83 -12.56 -2.89
C SER A 372 21.99 -11.31 -3.78
N LEU A 373 21.94 -11.49 -5.10
CA LEU A 373 21.85 -10.42 -6.08
C LEU A 373 20.55 -10.57 -6.87
N TYR A 374 19.83 -9.48 -7.01
CA TYR A 374 18.52 -9.42 -7.63
C TYR A 374 18.49 -8.37 -8.72
N ILE A 375 17.67 -8.59 -9.73
CA ILE A 375 17.55 -7.75 -10.91
C ILE A 375 16.27 -6.96 -10.82
N SER A 376 16.36 -5.66 -11.09
CA SER A 376 15.22 -4.80 -11.31
C SER A 376 15.37 -4.05 -12.62
N ILE A 377 14.28 -3.91 -13.35
CA ILE A 377 14.23 -3.33 -14.69
C ILE A 377 13.92 -1.84 -14.58
N PRO A 378 14.69 -0.95 -15.21
CA PRO A 378 14.40 0.48 -15.27
C PRO A 378 13.04 0.76 -15.94
N LEU A 379 12.32 1.80 -15.50
CA LEU A 379 10.97 2.13 -15.98
C LEU A 379 10.96 2.99 -17.26
N THR A 380 12.10 3.30 -17.87
CA THR A 380 12.19 4.13 -19.07
C THR A 380 11.19 3.73 -20.16
N PRO A 381 11.02 2.43 -20.53
CA PRO A 381 10.05 2.06 -21.56
C PRO A 381 8.60 2.38 -21.18
N VAL A 382 8.23 2.24 -19.90
CA VAL A 382 6.90 2.59 -19.39
C VAL A 382 6.68 4.10 -19.40
N LEU A 383 7.71 4.90 -19.06
CA LEU A 383 7.63 6.37 -19.08
C LEU A 383 7.49 6.93 -20.49
N GLU A 384 8.03 6.25 -21.51
CA GLU A 384 7.94 6.61 -22.93
C GLU A 384 6.66 6.11 -23.59
N ALA A 385 5.93 5.19 -22.96
CA ALA A 385 4.68 4.62 -23.46
C ALA A 385 3.56 5.68 -23.52
N ASP A 386 2.58 5.45 -24.41
CA ASP A 386 1.35 6.25 -24.46
C ASP A 386 0.36 5.77 -23.38
N TRP A 387 0.27 6.50 -22.29
CA TRP A 387 -0.61 6.20 -21.16
C TRP A 387 -2.10 6.46 -21.45
N GLU A 388 -2.40 7.18 -22.54
CA GLU A 388 -3.77 7.46 -23.01
C GLU A 388 -4.21 6.48 -24.10
N ALA A 389 -3.38 5.49 -24.47
CA ALA A 389 -3.71 4.49 -25.46
C ALA A 389 -5.00 3.76 -25.08
N GLU A 390 -5.80 3.40 -26.08
CA GLU A 390 -7.04 2.59 -25.89
C GLU A 390 -6.73 1.21 -25.31
N GLY A 391 -5.54 0.68 -25.60
CA GLY A 391 -5.02 -0.59 -25.12
C GLY A 391 -5.71 -1.81 -25.74
N LEU A 392 -5.11 -2.97 -25.52
CA LEU A 392 -5.58 -4.28 -25.96
C LEU A 392 -6.13 -5.07 -24.78
N THR A 393 -7.05 -5.98 -25.02
CA THR A 393 -7.40 -7.04 -24.07
C THR A 393 -6.25 -8.05 -23.95
N LEU A 394 -6.20 -8.83 -22.89
CA LEU A 394 -5.18 -9.88 -22.74
C LEU A 394 -5.22 -10.90 -23.89
N ASP A 395 -6.40 -11.30 -24.34
CA ASP A 395 -6.56 -12.19 -25.50
C ASP A 395 -5.99 -11.58 -26.80
N GLU A 396 -6.22 -10.28 -27.03
CA GLU A 396 -5.66 -9.56 -28.17
C GLU A 396 -4.12 -9.49 -28.11
N VAL A 397 -3.55 -9.29 -26.92
CA VAL A 397 -2.09 -9.34 -26.72
C VAL A 397 -1.53 -10.73 -27.05
N VAL A 398 -2.16 -11.79 -26.55
CA VAL A 398 -1.77 -13.17 -26.86
C VAL A 398 -1.80 -13.44 -28.36
N GLN A 399 -2.84 -12.96 -29.07
CA GLN A 399 -2.94 -13.13 -30.51
C GLN A 399 -1.87 -12.32 -31.25
N ALA A 400 -1.65 -11.06 -30.90
CA ALA A 400 -0.64 -10.20 -31.49
C ALA A 400 0.78 -10.80 -31.36
N MET A 401 1.08 -11.38 -30.18
CA MET A 401 2.38 -12.03 -29.95
C MET A 401 2.55 -13.32 -30.77
N LYS A 402 1.48 -14.09 -30.97
CA LYS A 402 1.52 -15.25 -31.86
C LYS A 402 1.80 -14.86 -33.32
N ASP A 403 1.09 -13.84 -33.79
CA ASP A 403 1.24 -13.35 -35.16
C ASP A 403 2.68 -12.82 -35.41
N LEU A 404 3.26 -12.11 -34.42
CA LEU A 404 4.66 -11.66 -34.47
C LEU A 404 5.66 -12.84 -34.51
N LYS A 405 5.44 -13.86 -33.67
CA LYS A 405 6.31 -15.06 -33.65
C LYS A 405 6.22 -15.80 -34.98
N GLU A 406 5.04 -15.96 -35.57
CA GLU A 406 4.87 -16.58 -36.86
C GLU A 406 5.56 -15.81 -38.00
N GLN A 407 5.50 -14.47 -37.99
CA GLN A 407 6.20 -13.62 -38.97
C GLN A 407 7.74 -13.80 -38.87
N ARG A 408 8.31 -13.81 -37.66
CA ARG A 408 9.75 -14.03 -37.43
C ARG A 408 10.25 -15.42 -37.89
N TYR A 409 9.37 -16.41 -37.95
CA TYR A 409 9.72 -17.75 -38.49
C TYR A 409 9.65 -17.83 -40.02
N GLN A 410 9.05 -16.84 -40.69
CA GLN A 410 8.92 -16.81 -42.14
C GLN A 410 10.01 -15.94 -42.83
N GLU A 411 10.72 -15.12 -42.08
CA GLU A 411 11.92 -14.39 -42.48
C GLU A 411 13.20 -15.22 -42.25
#